data_e5cb005c7664b2b62741969ee3241b96
#
_entry.id   e5cb005c7664b2b62741969ee3241b96
#
_cell.length_a   1.000
_cell.length_b   1.000
_cell.length_c   1.000
_cell.angle_alpha   90.00
_cell.angle_beta   90.00
_cell.angle_gamma   90.00
#
_symmetry.space_group_name_H-M   'P 1'
#
loop_
_entity.id
_entity.type
_entity.pdbx_description
1 polymer ?
#
loop_
_entity_poly.entity_id
_entity_poly.type
_entity_poly.pdbx_seq_one_letter_code
_entity_poly.pdbx_strand_id
1 'polypeptide(L)'
;PGATIGRRVVIDHGMGVVIGETAIVGDDVLIYHGVTLGGKVNDRVKRHPTVGNNVLLGAGAKIIGDVEIGDGAMIGANAVVTKNVPAGAVIVGPQIRPLN
;
A
#
# COMPACT_ATOMS: atom_id res chain seq x y z
N PRO A 1 4.84 5.18 14.83
CA PRO A 1 4.11 5.66 16.01
C PRO A 1 2.79 6.33 15.69
N GLY A 2 2.68 7.08 14.58
CA GLY A 2 1.44 7.76 14.24
C GLY A 2 0.46 6.92 13.44
N ALA A 3 0.93 5.87 12.77
CA ALA A 3 0.08 5.04 11.92
C ALA A 3 -0.88 4.19 12.76
N THR A 4 -2.06 3.92 12.20
CA THR A 4 -3.04 3.02 12.79
C THR A 4 -2.95 1.69 12.07
N ILE A 5 -2.60 0.64 12.80
CA ILE A 5 -2.42 -0.71 12.23
C ILE A 5 -3.47 -1.64 12.84
N GLY A 6 -4.22 -2.30 11.98
CA GLY A 6 -5.24 -3.26 12.40
C GLY A 6 -4.66 -4.57 12.92
N ARG A 7 -5.53 -5.59 13.06
CA ARG A 7 -5.17 -6.90 13.58
C ARG A 7 -4.71 -7.82 12.46
N ARG A 8 -3.84 -8.77 12.83
CA ARG A 8 -3.35 -9.81 11.91
C ARG A 8 -2.68 -9.21 10.65
N VAL A 9 -1.97 -8.11 10.85
CA VAL A 9 -1.15 -7.53 9.78
C VAL A 9 0.18 -8.26 9.78
N VAL A 10 0.55 -8.82 8.64
CA VAL A 10 1.81 -9.53 8.48
C VAL A 10 2.71 -8.72 7.57
N ILE A 11 3.90 -8.40 8.06
CA ILE A 11 4.93 -7.73 7.26
C ILE A 11 6.02 -8.76 6.98
N ASP A 12 6.04 -9.27 5.75
CA ASP A 12 6.96 -10.33 5.35
C ASP A 12 8.32 -9.72 5.03
N HIS A 13 9.34 -10.18 5.76
CA HIS A 13 10.73 -9.73 5.68
C HIS A 13 10.98 -8.27 6.08
N GLY A 14 10.00 -7.46 6.24
CA GLY A 14 10.04 -6.10 6.83
C GLY A 14 11.09 -5.11 6.31
N MET A 15 12.01 -5.52 5.45
CA MET A 15 13.10 -4.66 4.99
C MET A 15 12.58 -3.60 4.03
N GLY A 16 12.95 -2.34 4.30
CA GLY A 16 12.56 -1.23 3.44
C GLY A 16 11.09 -0.87 3.47
N VAL A 17 10.31 -1.43 4.40
CA VAL A 17 8.90 -1.05 4.55
C VAL A 17 8.82 0.31 5.25
N VAL A 18 8.08 1.24 4.64
CA VAL A 18 7.84 2.56 5.18
C VAL A 18 6.34 2.78 5.31
N ILE A 19 5.87 3.03 6.52
CA ILE A 19 4.46 3.32 6.78
C ILE A 19 4.37 4.72 7.36
N GLY A 20 3.78 5.64 6.59
CA GLY A 20 3.68 7.03 6.98
C GLY A 20 2.81 7.24 8.21
N GLU A 21 3.04 8.33 8.91
CA GLU A 21 2.47 8.51 10.25
C GLU A 21 0.94 8.69 10.26
N THR A 22 0.32 9.13 9.15
CA THR A 22 -1.14 9.21 9.07
C THR A 22 -1.76 8.04 8.32
N ALA A 23 -0.98 7.02 7.97
CA ALA A 23 -1.50 5.85 7.28
C ALA A 23 -2.42 5.03 8.18
N ILE A 24 -3.43 4.42 7.59
CA ILE A 24 -4.35 3.52 8.27
C ILE A 24 -4.30 2.19 7.54
N VAL A 25 -4.02 1.12 8.28
CA VAL A 25 -3.98 -0.24 7.72
C VAL A 25 -5.04 -1.07 8.42
N GLY A 26 -5.91 -1.69 7.63
CA GLY A 26 -7.00 -2.50 8.16
C GLY A 26 -6.52 -3.85 8.70
N ASP A 27 -7.47 -4.77 8.87
CA ASP A 27 -7.20 -6.11 9.42
C ASP A 27 -6.81 -7.08 8.29
N ASP A 28 -6.03 -8.10 8.65
CA ASP A 28 -5.67 -9.19 7.73
C ASP A 28 -4.96 -8.70 6.47
N VAL A 29 -4.07 -7.75 6.62
CA VAL A 29 -3.28 -7.20 5.51
C VAL A 29 -1.92 -7.88 5.46
N LEU A 30 -1.49 -8.25 4.26
CA LEU A 30 -0.17 -8.81 4.02
C LEU A 30 0.69 -7.78 3.28
N ILE A 31 1.80 -7.42 3.88
CA ILE A 31 2.72 -6.41 3.33
C ILE A 31 4.07 -7.07 3.09
N TYR A 32 4.51 -7.05 1.85
CA TYR A 32 5.84 -7.56 1.50
C TYR A 32 6.91 -6.48 1.69
N HIS A 33 8.18 -6.89 1.58
CA HIS A 33 9.31 -5.99 1.77
C HIS A 33 9.29 -4.83 0.76
N GLY A 34 9.88 -3.71 1.15
CA GLY A 34 10.02 -2.55 0.27
C GLY A 34 8.75 -1.76 -0.01
N VAL A 35 7.63 -2.11 0.62
CA VAL A 35 6.38 -1.38 0.45
C VAL A 35 6.47 -0.02 1.11
N THR A 36 5.97 1.01 0.42
CA THR A 36 5.89 2.36 0.95
C THR A 36 4.45 2.84 0.97
N LEU A 37 3.97 3.24 2.15
CA LEU A 37 2.72 3.97 2.31
C LEU A 37 3.10 5.41 2.59
N GLY A 38 3.30 6.18 1.54
CA GLY A 38 3.92 7.49 1.59
C GLY A 38 2.98 8.67 1.44
N GLY A 39 3.42 9.83 1.87
CA GLY A 39 2.70 11.07 1.70
C GLY A 39 3.07 11.76 0.39
N LYS A 40 2.07 12.39 -0.23
CA LYS A 40 2.27 13.15 -1.46
C LYS A 40 2.60 14.60 -1.19
N VAL A 41 2.05 15.16 -0.11
CA VAL A 41 2.29 16.53 0.30
C VAL A 41 2.69 16.57 1.76
N ASN A 42 3.53 17.53 2.13
CA ASN A 42 3.94 17.73 3.52
C ASN A 42 2.93 18.63 4.20
N ASP A 43 1.89 18.01 4.73
CA ASP A 43 0.73 18.69 5.29
C ASP A 43 0.45 18.15 6.69
N ARG A 44 -0.30 18.91 7.49
CA ARG A 44 -0.70 18.50 8.84
C ARG A 44 -1.94 17.63 8.84
N VAL A 45 -2.68 17.58 7.74
CA VAL A 45 -3.85 16.72 7.59
C VAL A 45 -3.41 15.32 7.14
N LYS A 46 -4.40 14.41 7.03
CA LYS A 46 -4.11 13.07 6.53
C LYS A 46 -3.52 13.16 5.12
N ARG A 47 -2.32 12.63 4.97
CA ARG A 47 -1.56 12.66 3.72
C ARG A 47 -1.01 11.30 3.29
N HIS A 48 -1.39 10.26 4.04
CA HIS A 48 -0.92 8.89 3.78
C HIS A 48 -2.11 7.98 3.50
N PRO A 49 -1.87 6.83 2.87
CA PRO A 49 -2.94 5.94 2.43
C PRO A 49 -3.76 5.33 3.56
N THR A 50 -4.99 4.98 3.21
CA THR A 50 -5.84 4.09 4.01
C THR A 50 -5.97 2.77 3.27
N VAL A 51 -5.50 1.70 3.88
CA VAL A 51 -5.55 0.35 3.33
C VAL A 51 -6.68 -0.41 4.00
N GLY A 52 -7.59 -0.95 3.21
CA GLY A 52 -8.72 -1.72 3.73
C GLY A 52 -8.32 -3.07 4.30
N ASN A 53 -9.30 -3.93 4.54
CA ASN A 53 -9.09 -5.24 5.11
C ASN A 53 -8.78 -6.26 4.02
N ASN A 54 -8.03 -7.32 4.37
CA ASN A 54 -7.72 -8.42 3.47
C ASN A 54 -7.00 -7.97 2.19
N VAL A 55 -6.15 -6.96 2.30
CA VAL A 55 -5.39 -6.40 1.17
C VAL A 55 -4.01 -7.04 1.13
N LEU A 56 -3.52 -7.29 -0.08
CA LEU A 56 -2.15 -7.73 -0.30
C LEU A 56 -1.36 -6.61 -0.97
N LEU A 57 -0.24 -6.22 -0.37
CA LEU A 57 0.67 -5.22 -0.93
C LEU A 57 1.95 -5.92 -1.35
N GLY A 58 2.14 -6.07 -2.64
CA GLY A 58 3.29 -6.78 -3.21
C GLY A 58 4.62 -6.07 -2.98
N ALA A 59 5.70 -6.82 -3.10
CA ALA A 59 7.05 -6.32 -2.82
C ALA A 59 7.36 -5.05 -3.62
N GLY A 60 7.88 -4.04 -2.94
CA GLY A 60 8.28 -2.79 -3.57
C GLY A 60 7.13 -1.88 -4.01
N ALA A 61 5.88 -2.25 -3.76
CA ALA A 61 4.75 -1.39 -4.14
C ALA A 61 4.82 -0.04 -3.42
N LYS A 62 4.45 1.02 -4.12
CA LYS A 62 4.44 2.39 -3.60
C LYS A 62 3.02 2.92 -3.66
N ILE A 63 2.43 3.17 -2.51
CA ILE A 63 1.09 3.75 -2.39
C ILE A 63 1.29 5.16 -1.85
N ILE A 64 0.96 6.17 -2.65
CA ILE A 64 1.36 7.54 -2.36
C ILE A 64 0.14 8.46 -2.26
N GLY A 65 0.07 9.18 -1.17
CA GLY A 65 -0.93 10.21 -0.95
C GLY A 65 -2.14 9.71 -0.15
N ASP A 66 -3.08 10.59 0.08
CA ASP A 66 -4.31 10.26 0.81
C ASP A 66 -5.27 9.52 -0.14
N VAL A 67 -4.94 8.25 -0.39
CA VAL A 67 -5.73 7.38 -1.26
C VAL A 67 -6.30 6.22 -0.45
N GLU A 68 -7.35 5.61 -0.95
CA GLU A 68 -7.98 4.45 -0.33
C GLU A 68 -7.74 3.21 -1.17
N ILE A 69 -7.28 2.15 -0.51
CA ILE A 69 -7.18 0.82 -1.12
C ILE A 69 -8.33 0.01 -0.56
N GLY A 70 -9.27 -0.36 -1.41
CA GLY A 70 -10.48 -1.06 -1.00
C GLY A 70 -10.22 -2.46 -0.46
N ASP A 71 -11.17 -3.00 0.29
CA ASP A 71 -11.06 -4.32 0.90
C ASP A 71 -10.82 -5.39 -0.17
N GLY A 72 -9.94 -6.33 0.13
CA GLY A 72 -9.67 -7.45 -0.76
C GLY A 72 -8.85 -7.10 -1.99
N ALA A 73 -8.39 -5.87 -2.15
CA ALA A 73 -7.58 -5.49 -3.30
C ALA A 73 -6.19 -6.14 -3.23
N MET A 74 -5.60 -6.37 -4.40
CA MET A 74 -4.24 -6.88 -4.51
C MET A 74 -3.40 -5.89 -5.31
N ILE A 75 -2.33 -5.42 -4.71
CA ILE A 75 -1.40 -4.50 -5.36
C ILE A 75 -0.14 -5.30 -5.72
N GLY A 76 0.14 -5.41 -7.00
CA GLY A 76 1.27 -6.18 -7.49
C GLY A 76 2.62 -5.58 -7.13
N ALA A 77 3.66 -6.41 -7.26
CA ALA A 77 5.02 -5.98 -6.94
C ALA A 77 5.42 -4.78 -7.80
N ASN A 78 6.05 -3.80 -7.16
CA ASN A 78 6.57 -2.57 -7.77
C ASN A 78 5.51 -1.67 -8.41
N ALA A 79 4.22 -1.93 -8.19
CA ALA A 79 3.18 -1.04 -8.67
C ALA A 79 3.24 0.30 -7.94
N VAL A 80 2.93 1.37 -8.65
CA VAL A 80 2.85 2.72 -8.06
C VAL A 80 1.40 3.16 -8.12
N VAL A 81 0.81 3.41 -6.95
CA VAL A 81 -0.59 3.76 -6.81
C VAL A 81 -0.71 5.17 -6.26
N THR A 82 -1.35 6.03 -7.02
CA THR A 82 -1.56 7.44 -6.64
C THR A 82 -3.04 7.83 -6.66
N LYS A 83 -3.92 6.87 -6.89
CA LYS A 83 -5.37 7.06 -6.93
C LYS A 83 -6.05 5.95 -6.15
N ASN A 84 -7.30 6.16 -5.77
CA ASN A 84 -8.08 5.16 -5.05
C ASN A 84 -8.21 3.87 -5.86
N VAL A 85 -8.17 2.75 -5.15
CA VAL A 85 -8.31 1.42 -5.73
C VAL A 85 -9.60 0.80 -5.20
N PRO A 86 -10.52 0.39 -6.07
CA PRO A 86 -11.77 -0.24 -5.63
C PRO A 86 -11.54 -1.56 -4.90
N ALA A 87 -12.51 -1.93 -4.06
CA ALA A 87 -12.50 -3.22 -3.39
C ALA A 87 -12.40 -4.36 -4.41
N GLY A 88 -11.58 -5.35 -4.11
CA GLY A 88 -11.38 -6.51 -4.96
C GLY A 88 -10.58 -6.29 -6.23
N ALA A 89 -10.11 -5.07 -6.49
CA ALA A 89 -9.34 -4.79 -7.70
C ALA A 89 -7.94 -5.40 -7.60
N VAL A 90 -7.38 -5.72 -8.76
CA VAL A 90 -6.00 -6.20 -8.88
C VAL A 90 -5.22 -5.20 -9.71
N ILE A 91 -4.20 -4.61 -9.09
CA ILE A 91 -3.32 -3.64 -9.75
C ILE A 91 -2.01 -4.35 -10.06
N VAL A 92 -1.62 -4.33 -11.32
CA VAL A 92 -0.40 -5.00 -11.78
C VAL A 92 0.72 -3.97 -11.88
N GLY A 93 1.89 -4.36 -11.42
CA GLY A 93 3.08 -3.52 -11.52
C GLY A 93 3.62 -3.45 -12.95
N PRO A 94 4.72 -2.70 -13.14
CA PRO A 94 5.31 -2.57 -14.46
C PRO A 94 5.69 -3.92 -15.05
N GLN A 95 5.44 -4.09 -16.33
CA GLN A 95 5.80 -5.31 -17.04
C GLN A 95 6.84 -4.98 -18.10
N ILE A 96 7.80 -5.88 -18.25
CA ILE A 96 8.78 -5.77 -19.31
C ILE A 96 8.13 -6.32 -20.59
N ARG A 97 8.09 -5.48 -21.62
CA ARG A 97 7.57 -5.90 -22.92
C ARG A 97 8.72 -6.29 -23.84
N PRO A 98 8.64 -7.44 -24.51
CA PRO A 98 9.64 -7.78 -25.52
C PRO A 98 9.64 -6.74 -26.64
N LEU A 99 10.79 -6.43 -27.14
CA LEU A 99 10.93 -5.58 -28.31
C LEU A 99 10.82 -6.46 -29.54
N ASN A 100 9.79 -6.26 -30.32
CA ASN A 100 9.59 -7.02 -31.55
C ASN A 100 9.51 -6.10 -32.73
#